data_99a8bdcc9236224678d4bff18f0d27fc
#
_entry.id   99a8bdcc9236224678d4bff18f0d27fc
#
_cell.length_a   1.000
_cell.length_b   1.000
_cell.length_c   1.000
_cell.angle_alpha   90.00
_cell.angle_beta   90.00
_cell.angle_gamma   90.00
#
_symmetry.space_group_name_H-M   'P 1'
#
loop_
_entity.id
_entity.type
_entity.pdbx_description
1 polymer ?
#
loop_
_entity_poly.entity_id
_entity_poly.type
_entity_poly.pdbx_seq_one_letter_code
_entity_poly.pdbx_strand_id
1 'polypeptide(L)'
;SQGDALAEVQSLAEYLTAPVVNSYLHNDTFPAGHDLACGPIGYCGSKAAMRTIRQADVVIALGTRLGPFGTLPQYDMTYWPDKARLIQCDTNIEVLDLAQRADVYSCGDVKAFTAQLVERLRKRAPDRPADEARLAEVRHAKETWRAELDAWSASSQSAPMHPRRFHREWTRALPARAIVTTDIGNNASMINAYLKFEGIRQHISALSWGNCGFAYGAALGCKLGAPDAPVIAFQGDGAYGISGVAEVMTAVRENIPVVAIVACNNEWGAEKKNQIDFYDERYVGAHLPDNPDYARLAEDMGALGFRVDHPDQVGDALREAVASGRPCVINAIVQGGKEVLAEPFRRDALNRPVRYLDKYAHLNAR
;
A
#
# COMPACT_ATOMS: atom_id res chain seq x y z
N SER A 1 0.87 -6.22 -11.88
CA SER A 1 -0.37 -7.00 -11.74
C SER A 1 -1.28 -6.88 -12.95
N GLN A 2 -1.56 -5.67 -13.47
CA GLN A 2 -2.49 -5.48 -14.60
C GLN A 2 -2.03 -6.17 -15.90
N GLY A 3 -0.73 -6.11 -16.22
CA GLY A 3 -0.15 -6.73 -17.41
C GLY A 3 0.05 -8.25 -17.32
N ASP A 4 -0.33 -8.90 -16.23
CA ASP A 4 -0.20 -10.36 -16.03
C ASP A 4 1.21 -10.91 -16.30
N ALA A 5 2.23 -10.16 -15.88
CA ALA A 5 3.65 -10.41 -16.16
C ALA A 5 4.40 -11.07 -14.97
N LEU A 6 3.68 -11.63 -13.99
CA LEU A 6 4.29 -12.14 -12.76
C LEU A 6 5.35 -13.20 -13.03
N ALA A 7 5.04 -14.18 -13.87
CA ALA A 7 5.95 -15.29 -14.16
C ALA A 7 7.24 -14.80 -14.84
N GLU A 8 7.13 -13.85 -15.76
CA GLU A 8 8.27 -13.27 -16.47
C GLU A 8 9.13 -12.43 -15.52
N VAL A 9 8.50 -11.62 -14.65
CA VAL A 9 9.20 -10.81 -13.64
C VAL A 9 9.90 -11.71 -12.63
N GLN A 10 9.25 -12.78 -12.17
CA GLN A 10 9.86 -13.76 -11.28
C GLN A 10 11.06 -14.43 -11.94
N SER A 11 10.91 -14.90 -13.19
CA SER A 11 12.01 -15.49 -13.96
C SER A 11 13.18 -14.53 -14.15
N LEU A 12 12.92 -13.24 -14.36
CA LEU A 12 13.96 -12.20 -14.46
C LEU A 12 14.67 -12.00 -13.13
N ALA A 13 13.90 -11.87 -12.05
CA ALA A 13 14.42 -11.66 -10.71
C ALA A 13 15.31 -12.83 -10.26
N GLU A 14 14.85 -14.06 -10.44
CA GLU A 14 15.60 -15.29 -10.11
C GLU A 14 16.87 -15.42 -10.95
N TYR A 15 16.78 -15.22 -12.26
CA TYR A 15 17.94 -15.29 -13.15
C TYR A 15 19.03 -14.27 -12.79
N LEU A 16 18.64 -13.04 -12.45
CA LEU A 16 19.58 -11.99 -12.06
C LEU A 16 19.95 -12.01 -10.58
N THR A 17 19.27 -12.81 -9.76
CA THR A 17 19.24 -12.69 -8.31
C THR A 17 18.94 -11.24 -7.90
N ALA A 18 17.98 -10.62 -8.57
CA ALA A 18 17.64 -9.21 -8.39
C ALA A 18 16.51 -9.06 -7.35
N PRO A 19 16.72 -8.28 -6.28
CA PRO A 19 15.65 -7.97 -5.35
C PRO A 19 14.50 -7.24 -6.04
N VAL A 20 13.28 -7.55 -5.62
CA VAL A 20 12.05 -6.93 -6.15
C VAL A 20 11.42 -6.05 -5.10
N VAL A 21 11.14 -4.81 -5.50
CA VAL A 21 10.41 -3.84 -4.69
C VAL A 21 9.10 -3.47 -5.39
N ASN A 22 8.05 -3.27 -4.60
CA ASN A 22 6.74 -2.90 -5.11
C ASN A 22 6.57 -1.38 -5.06
N SER A 23 5.72 -0.84 -5.93
CA SER A 23 5.28 0.55 -5.83
C SER A 23 4.35 0.76 -4.62
N TYR A 24 4.22 2.01 -4.18
CA TYR A 24 3.33 2.42 -3.10
C TYR A 24 1.90 1.90 -3.29
N LEU A 25 1.36 1.22 -2.27
CA LEU A 25 0.03 0.59 -2.27
C LEU A 25 -0.23 -0.36 -3.46
N HIS A 26 0.83 -1.02 -3.94
CA HIS A 26 0.75 -2.12 -4.91
C HIS A 26 1.48 -3.35 -4.37
N ASN A 27 1.12 -3.75 -3.15
CA ASN A 27 1.78 -4.83 -2.40
C ASN A 27 1.59 -6.22 -3.03
N ASP A 28 0.66 -6.33 -3.97
CA ASP A 28 0.28 -7.56 -4.69
C ASP A 28 0.99 -7.76 -6.03
N THR A 29 2.00 -6.95 -6.37
CA THR A 29 2.67 -7.07 -7.69
C THR A 29 3.74 -8.15 -7.73
N PHE A 30 4.16 -8.66 -6.56
CA PHE A 30 5.11 -9.76 -6.45
C PHE A 30 4.85 -10.54 -5.14
N PRO A 31 4.93 -11.89 -5.12
CA PRO A 31 4.63 -12.69 -3.94
C PRO A 31 5.49 -12.29 -2.73
N ALA A 32 4.86 -11.95 -1.62
CA ALA A 32 5.55 -11.45 -0.43
C ALA A 32 6.45 -12.51 0.23
N GLY A 33 6.12 -13.79 0.07
CA GLY A 33 6.89 -14.93 0.56
C GLY A 33 8.16 -15.24 -0.22
N HIS A 34 8.31 -14.71 -1.44
CA HIS A 34 9.48 -14.97 -2.27
C HIS A 34 10.77 -14.40 -1.63
N ASP A 35 11.90 -15.13 -1.77
CA ASP A 35 13.18 -14.73 -1.14
C ASP A 35 13.67 -13.35 -1.59
N LEU A 36 13.45 -13.01 -2.84
CA LEU A 36 13.82 -11.71 -3.42
C LEU A 36 12.81 -10.59 -3.19
N ALA A 37 11.64 -10.86 -2.59
CA ALA A 37 10.62 -9.85 -2.31
C ALA A 37 11.03 -8.97 -1.12
N CYS A 38 11.19 -7.66 -1.35
CA CYS A 38 11.55 -6.69 -0.31
C CYS A 38 10.36 -5.88 0.20
N GLY A 39 9.19 -5.98 -0.47
CA GLY A 39 7.99 -5.21 -0.16
C GLY A 39 7.94 -3.84 -0.84
N PRO A 40 6.97 -2.99 -0.47
CA PRO A 40 6.75 -1.72 -1.14
C PRO A 40 7.77 -0.64 -0.73
N ILE A 41 8.18 0.18 -1.68
CA ILE A 41 8.85 1.46 -1.43
C ILE A 41 7.82 2.58 -1.25
N GLY A 42 8.29 3.78 -0.98
CA GLY A 42 7.44 4.97 -0.88
C GLY A 42 6.85 5.17 0.51
N TYR A 43 5.81 5.98 0.56
CA TYR A 43 5.24 6.46 1.81
C TYR A 43 4.78 5.31 2.71
N CYS A 44 5.27 5.30 3.94
CA CYS A 44 5.06 4.22 4.93
C CYS A 44 5.39 2.81 4.42
N GLY A 45 6.29 2.69 3.43
CA GLY A 45 6.66 1.40 2.86
C GLY A 45 7.64 0.60 3.71
N SER A 46 8.28 -0.38 3.09
CA SER A 46 9.26 -1.28 3.72
C SER A 46 10.65 -0.65 3.79
N LYS A 47 11.22 -0.55 4.99
CA LYS A 47 12.64 -0.17 5.12
C LYS A 47 13.58 -1.18 4.46
N ALA A 48 13.19 -2.45 4.40
CA ALA A 48 13.96 -3.46 3.66
C ALA A 48 14.03 -3.10 2.17
N ALA A 49 12.89 -2.77 1.55
CA ALA A 49 12.83 -2.34 0.16
C ALA A 49 13.68 -1.08 -0.09
N MET A 50 13.59 -0.09 0.80
CA MET A 50 14.32 1.17 0.70
C MET A 50 15.84 0.99 0.85
N ARG A 51 16.28 0.17 1.81
CA ARG A 51 17.71 -0.15 2.02
C ARG A 51 18.27 -0.90 0.81
N THR A 52 17.49 -1.82 0.24
CA THR A 52 17.89 -2.63 -0.89
C THR A 52 17.99 -1.80 -2.17
N ILE A 53 16.96 -1.03 -2.53
CA ILE A 53 17.00 -0.23 -3.77
C ILE A 53 18.09 0.85 -3.72
N ARG A 54 18.40 1.37 -2.55
CA ARG A 54 19.45 2.39 -2.36
C ARG A 54 20.82 1.92 -2.84
N GLN A 55 21.09 0.63 -2.84
CA GLN A 55 22.37 0.03 -3.22
C GLN A 55 22.40 -0.42 -4.69
N ALA A 56 21.33 -0.18 -5.45
CA ALA A 56 21.24 -0.63 -6.82
C ALA A 56 22.17 0.17 -7.76
N ASP A 57 22.88 -0.53 -8.63
CA ASP A 57 23.59 0.03 -9.78
C ASP A 57 22.68 0.20 -11.00
N VAL A 58 21.67 -0.65 -11.10
CA VAL A 58 20.65 -0.65 -12.15
C VAL A 58 19.29 -0.86 -11.52
N VAL A 59 18.33 -0.03 -11.90
CA VAL A 59 16.91 -0.20 -11.55
C VAL A 59 16.15 -0.54 -12.82
N ILE A 60 15.39 -1.64 -12.80
CA ILE A 60 14.47 -2.00 -13.89
C ILE A 60 13.05 -1.71 -13.39
N ALA A 61 12.45 -0.65 -13.89
CA ALA A 61 11.11 -0.20 -13.56
C ALA A 61 10.09 -0.74 -14.55
N LEU A 62 9.21 -1.61 -14.11
CA LEU A 62 8.26 -2.35 -14.94
C LEU A 62 6.82 -1.94 -14.61
N GLY A 63 6.15 -1.28 -15.56
CA GLY A 63 4.75 -0.85 -15.44
C GLY A 63 4.53 0.13 -14.29
N THR A 64 5.46 1.06 -14.09
CA THR A 64 5.35 2.06 -13.03
C THR A 64 5.79 3.43 -13.49
N ARG A 65 4.99 4.44 -13.14
CA ARG A 65 5.31 5.86 -13.42
C ARG A 65 6.32 6.47 -12.45
N LEU A 66 6.77 5.73 -11.44
CA LEU A 66 7.70 6.20 -10.39
C LEU A 66 7.23 7.51 -9.72
N GLY A 67 5.93 7.60 -9.46
CA GLY A 67 5.31 8.82 -8.91
C GLY A 67 5.85 9.21 -7.53
N PRO A 68 5.59 10.45 -7.09
CA PRO A 68 6.22 11.02 -5.89
C PRO A 68 6.00 10.18 -4.63
N PHE A 69 4.79 9.68 -4.37
CA PHE A 69 4.52 8.84 -3.20
C PHE A 69 5.28 7.49 -3.20
N GLY A 70 5.72 7.03 -4.38
CA GLY A 70 6.54 5.83 -4.53
C GLY A 70 8.04 6.06 -4.38
N THR A 71 8.52 7.31 -4.47
CA THR A 71 9.96 7.62 -4.49
C THR A 71 10.40 8.66 -3.46
N LEU A 72 9.45 9.26 -2.72
CA LEU A 72 9.78 10.28 -1.70
C LEU A 72 10.60 9.66 -0.55
N PRO A 73 11.56 10.43 0.01
CA PRO A 73 12.30 10.03 1.19
C PRO A 73 11.40 9.69 2.37
N GLN A 74 11.71 8.63 3.08
CA GLN A 74 10.96 8.15 4.26
C GLN A 74 11.91 7.70 5.36
N TYR A 75 11.45 7.73 6.60
CA TYR A 75 12.22 7.28 7.77
C TYR A 75 13.63 7.89 7.83
N ASP A 76 13.73 9.17 7.52
CA ASP A 76 14.99 9.93 7.40
C ASP A 76 15.97 9.37 6.35
N MET A 77 15.50 8.48 5.47
CA MET A 77 16.30 7.92 4.39
C MET A 77 15.93 8.58 3.05
N THR A 78 16.94 9.09 2.36
CA THR A 78 16.90 9.31 0.90
C THR A 78 17.36 8.01 0.26
N TYR A 79 16.44 7.22 -0.26
CA TYR A 79 16.71 5.85 -0.71
C TYR A 79 16.74 5.69 -2.23
N TRP A 80 16.23 6.65 -3.00
CA TRP A 80 16.30 6.54 -4.45
C TRP A 80 17.77 6.61 -4.90
N PRO A 81 18.24 5.64 -5.71
CA PRO A 81 19.67 5.55 -6.09
C PRO A 81 19.98 6.49 -7.27
N ASP A 82 20.24 7.74 -7.01
CA ASP A 82 20.49 8.79 -8.03
C ASP A 82 21.61 8.45 -9.04
N LYS A 83 22.50 7.54 -8.70
CA LYS A 83 23.61 7.09 -9.57
C LYS A 83 23.31 5.82 -10.35
N ALA A 84 22.22 5.13 -10.03
CA ALA A 84 21.83 3.92 -10.72
C ALA A 84 21.34 4.23 -12.13
N ARG A 85 21.62 3.35 -13.06
CA ARG A 85 21.00 3.40 -14.39
C ARG A 85 19.55 2.94 -14.29
N LEU A 86 18.65 3.69 -14.89
CA LEU A 86 17.23 3.38 -14.93
C LEU A 86 16.85 2.82 -16.31
N ILE A 87 16.30 1.61 -16.29
CA ILE A 87 15.61 1.00 -17.44
C ILE A 87 14.12 1.04 -17.13
N GLN A 88 13.30 1.73 -17.91
CA GLN A 88 11.86 1.86 -17.68
C GLN A 88 11.06 1.26 -18.83
N CYS A 89 10.06 0.45 -18.50
CA CYS A 89 9.11 -0.10 -19.47
C CYS A 89 7.67 0.20 -19.00
N ASP A 90 6.89 0.80 -19.88
CA ASP A 90 5.46 1.07 -19.65
C ASP A 90 4.72 1.12 -20.99
N THR A 91 3.42 0.82 -20.99
CA THR A 91 2.56 0.95 -22.17
C THR A 91 2.19 2.40 -22.45
N ASN A 92 2.23 3.26 -21.45
CA ASN A 92 1.96 4.69 -21.60
C ASN A 92 3.28 5.47 -21.80
N ILE A 93 3.46 5.99 -23.01
CA ILE A 93 4.66 6.77 -23.37
C ILE A 93 4.80 8.05 -22.54
N GLU A 94 3.70 8.63 -22.06
CA GLU A 94 3.71 9.89 -21.31
C GLU A 94 4.30 9.76 -19.91
N VAL A 95 4.39 8.54 -19.36
CA VAL A 95 4.98 8.30 -18.04
C VAL A 95 6.45 7.91 -18.11
N LEU A 96 6.95 7.58 -19.28
CA LEU A 96 8.36 7.23 -19.48
C LEU A 96 9.24 8.48 -19.33
N ASP A 97 10.34 8.35 -18.61
CA ASP A 97 11.30 9.46 -18.36
C ASP A 97 10.70 10.69 -17.64
N LEU A 98 9.48 10.57 -17.10
CA LEU A 98 8.76 11.71 -16.53
C LEU A 98 9.18 12.02 -15.08
N ALA A 99 9.09 11.04 -14.20
CA ALA A 99 9.32 11.23 -12.77
C ALA A 99 10.77 11.01 -12.36
N GLN A 100 11.45 10.12 -13.03
CA GLN A 100 12.88 9.82 -12.87
C GLN A 100 13.47 9.67 -14.25
N ARG A 101 14.63 10.28 -14.49
CA ARG A 101 15.29 10.22 -15.77
C ARG A 101 15.76 8.80 -16.08
N ALA A 102 15.28 8.25 -17.19
CA ALA A 102 15.62 6.91 -17.64
C ALA A 102 16.81 6.93 -18.62
N ASP A 103 17.77 6.03 -18.40
CA ASP A 103 18.88 5.82 -19.36
C ASP A 103 18.39 5.02 -20.59
N VAL A 104 17.47 4.10 -20.35
CA VAL A 104 16.83 3.29 -21.40
C VAL A 104 15.34 3.19 -21.08
N TYR A 105 14.52 3.41 -22.08
CA TYR A 105 13.07 3.22 -21.93
C TYR A 105 12.48 2.44 -23.12
N SER A 106 11.40 1.72 -22.84
CA SER A 106 10.65 0.96 -23.83
C SER A 106 9.17 1.23 -23.67
N CYS A 107 8.53 1.74 -24.71
CA CYS A 107 7.08 1.84 -24.75
C CYS A 107 6.51 0.50 -25.26
N GLY A 108 5.90 -0.28 -24.35
CA GLY A 108 5.40 -1.59 -24.71
C GLY A 108 4.85 -2.38 -23.52
N ASP A 109 4.34 -3.54 -23.83
CA ASP A 109 3.81 -4.47 -22.82
C ASP A 109 4.94 -5.05 -21.95
N VAL A 110 4.78 -4.96 -20.64
CA VAL A 110 5.76 -5.40 -19.63
C VAL A 110 6.04 -6.90 -19.73
N LYS A 111 5.02 -7.72 -19.99
CA LYS A 111 5.16 -9.18 -20.10
C LYS A 111 6.06 -9.52 -21.29
N ALA A 112 5.74 -8.96 -22.46
CA ALA A 112 6.51 -9.17 -23.68
C ALA A 112 7.95 -8.64 -23.55
N PHE A 113 8.12 -7.44 -22.98
CA PHE A 113 9.44 -6.86 -22.74
C PHE A 113 10.28 -7.75 -21.83
N THR A 114 9.71 -8.18 -20.68
CA THR A 114 10.43 -8.97 -19.67
C THR A 114 10.78 -10.36 -20.22
N ALA A 115 9.86 -11.02 -20.94
CA ALA A 115 10.13 -12.31 -21.60
C ALA A 115 11.31 -12.24 -22.57
N GLN A 116 11.31 -11.22 -23.45
CA GLN A 116 12.41 -11.03 -24.40
C GLN A 116 13.73 -10.69 -23.72
N LEU A 117 13.69 -9.89 -22.65
CA LEU A 117 14.87 -9.55 -21.85
C LEU A 117 15.49 -10.80 -21.23
N VAL A 118 14.69 -11.65 -20.59
CA VAL A 118 15.15 -12.92 -19.99
C VAL A 118 15.74 -13.84 -21.06
N GLU A 119 15.08 -13.98 -22.21
CA GLU A 119 15.57 -14.81 -23.30
C GLU A 119 16.96 -14.35 -23.78
N ARG A 120 17.13 -13.04 -24.01
CA ARG A 120 18.41 -12.47 -24.47
C ARG A 120 19.51 -12.61 -23.42
N LEU A 121 19.19 -12.41 -22.15
CA LEU A 121 20.14 -12.56 -21.05
C LEU A 121 20.60 -14.01 -20.92
N ARG A 122 19.69 -14.99 -20.98
CA ARG A 122 20.02 -16.42 -20.93
C ARG A 122 20.86 -16.87 -22.12
N LYS A 123 20.61 -16.34 -23.33
CA LYS A 123 21.47 -16.60 -24.51
C LYS A 123 22.90 -16.08 -24.32
N ARG A 124 23.05 -14.94 -23.62
CA ARG A 124 24.34 -14.30 -23.38
C ARG A 124 25.14 -14.92 -22.24
N ALA A 125 24.49 -15.40 -21.21
CA ALA A 125 25.11 -16.02 -20.06
C ALA A 125 24.18 -17.15 -19.50
N PRO A 126 24.16 -18.32 -20.13
CA PRO A 126 23.23 -19.41 -19.83
C PRO A 126 23.41 -19.94 -18.39
N ASP A 127 24.64 -20.01 -17.91
CA ASP A 127 25.02 -20.64 -16.63
C ASP A 127 25.30 -19.59 -15.54
N ARG A 128 24.54 -18.50 -15.51
CA ARG A 128 24.71 -17.46 -14.48
C ARG A 128 24.37 -18.03 -13.09
N PRO A 129 25.33 -18.12 -12.14
CA PRO A 129 25.04 -18.59 -10.80
C PRO A 129 24.22 -17.55 -10.01
N ALA A 130 23.47 -18.03 -9.03
CA ALA A 130 22.82 -17.13 -8.07
C ALA A 130 23.88 -16.38 -7.25
N ASP A 131 23.55 -15.16 -6.87
CA ASP A 131 24.37 -14.31 -6.00
C ASP A 131 23.96 -14.56 -4.53
N GLU A 132 24.61 -15.52 -3.89
CA GLU A 132 24.30 -15.93 -2.51
C GLU A 132 24.53 -14.79 -1.49
N ALA A 133 25.50 -13.92 -1.74
CA ALA A 133 25.74 -12.76 -0.87
C ALA A 133 24.55 -11.81 -0.92
N ARG A 134 24.03 -11.52 -2.10
CA ARG A 134 22.83 -10.69 -2.30
C ARG A 134 21.59 -11.31 -1.66
N LEU A 135 21.38 -12.61 -1.79
CA LEU A 135 20.29 -13.30 -1.11
C LEU A 135 20.38 -13.16 0.41
N ALA A 136 21.59 -13.30 0.97
CA ALA A 136 21.81 -13.10 2.41
C ALA A 136 21.54 -11.65 2.86
N GLU A 137 21.95 -10.66 2.09
CA GLU A 137 21.67 -9.24 2.34
C GLU A 137 20.16 -8.94 2.34
N VAL A 138 19.43 -9.45 1.34
CA VAL A 138 17.98 -9.29 1.25
C VAL A 138 17.29 -9.93 2.45
N ARG A 139 17.68 -11.14 2.82
CA ARG A 139 17.14 -11.85 3.99
C ARG A 139 17.36 -11.04 5.26
N HIS A 140 18.58 -10.57 5.48
CA HIS A 140 18.91 -9.75 6.65
C HIS A 140 18.09 -8.44 6.69
N ALA A 141 17.94 -7.76 5.55
CA ALA A 141 17.13 -6.55 5.47
C ALA A 141 15.64 -6.82 5.81
N LYS A 142 15.09 -7.93 5.32
CA LYS A 142 13.71 -8.37 5.62
C LYS A 142 13.52 -8.70 7.10
N GLU A 143 14.46 -9.41 7.70
CA GLU A 143 14.42 -9.80 9.12
C GLU A 143 14.52 -8.56 10.03
N THR A 144 15.46 -7.67 9.75
CA THR A 144 15.61 -6.41 10.46
C THR A 144 14.33 -5.58 10.39
N TRP A 145 13.74 -5.43 9.20
CA TRP A 145 12.50 -4.68 9.04
C TRP A 145 11.33 -5.33 9.78
N ARG A 146 11.21 -6.64 9.75
CA ARG A 146 10.17 -7.35 10.49
C ARG A 146 10.29 -7.11 11.99
N ALA A 147 11.51 -7.16 12.53
CA ALA A 147 11.75 -6.88 13.95
C ALA A 147 11.37 -5.42 14.31
N GLU A 148 11.71 -4.44 13.46
CA GLU A 148 11.31 -3.04 13.66
C GLU A 148 9.77 -2.88 13.63
N LEU A 149 9.07 -3.51 12.68
CA LEU A 149 7.61 -3.47 12.61
C LEU A 149 6.94 -4.14 13.82
N ASP A 150 7.48 -5.26 14.27
CA ASP A 150 6.98 -5.95 15.44
C ASP A 150 7.17 -5.08 16.70
N ALA A 151 8.32 -4.40 16.83
CA ALA A 151 8.56 -3.44 17.93
C ALA A 151 7.58 -2.25 17.88
N TRP A 152 7.35 -1.67 16.71
CA TRP A 152 6.37 -0.58 16.53
C TRP A 152 4.93 -0.99 16.85
N SER A 153 4.62 -2.27 16.67
CA SER A 153 3.30 -2.84 16.90
C SER A 153 3.16 -3.48 18.28
N ALA A 154 4.18 -3.37 19.13
CA ALA A 154 4.19 -4.00 20.47
C ALA A 154 3.44 -3.20 21.52
N SER A 155 2.74 -2.10 21.15
CA SER A 155 1.97 -1.29 22.09
C SER A 155 0.98 -2.15 22.88
N SER A 156 1.02 -2.00 24.20
CA SER A 156 0.05 -2.60 25.11
C SER A 156 -1.24 -1.81 25.23
N GLN A 157 -1.30 -0.62 24.62
CA GLN A 157 -2.50 0.22 24.66
C GLN A 157 -3.64 -0.47 23.91
N SER A 158 -4.70 -0.73 24.62
CA SER A 158 -5.81 -1.54 24.16
C SER A 158 -7.11 -0.77 23.94
N ALA A 159 -7.31 0.38 24.58
CA ALA A 159 -8.56 1.14 24.46
C ALA A 159 -8.29 2.65 24.60
N PRO A 160 -8.35 3.45 23.51
CA PRO A 160 -8.42 3.04 22.10
C PRO A 160 -7.16 2.33 21.63
N MET A 161 -7.29 1.45 20.61
CA MET A 161 -6.17 0.66 20.09
C MET A 161 -5.11 1.51 19.42
N HIS A 162 -3.83 1.25 19.67
CA HIS A 162 -2.77 1.87 18.91
C HIS A 162 -2.85 1.46 17.42
N PRO A 163 -2.86 2.39 16.43
CA PRO A 163 -3.10 2.09 15.02
C PRO A 163 -2.18 1.00 14.46
N ARG A 164 -0.88 1.03 14.79
CA ARG A 164 0.07 0.03 14.29
C ARG A 164 -0.19 -1.36 14.86
N ARG A 165 -0.63 -1.47 16.12
CA ARG A 165 -1.07 -2.74 16.71
C ARG A 165 -2.32 -3.25 16.00
N PHE A 166 -3.31 -2.39 15.79
CA PHE A 166 -4.52 -2.71 15.05
C PHE A 166 -4.20 -3.21 13.62
N HIS A 167 -3.34 -2.49 12.87
CA HIS A 167 -2.96 -2.91 11.51
C HIS A 167 -2.28 -4.27 11.48
N ARG A 168 -1.41 -4.56 12.44
CA ARG A 168 -0.78 -5.87 12.57
C ARG A 168 -1.81 -6.99 12.76
N GLU A 169 -2.79 -6.78 13.61
CA GLU A 169 -3.74 -7.84 13.96
C GLU A 169 -4.68 -8.17 12.80
N TRP A 170 -5.30 -7.18 12.17
CA TRP A 170 -6.21 -7.48 11.07
C TRP A 170 -5.49 -7.98 9.80
N THR A 171 -4.29 -7.47 9.48
CA THR A 171 -3.54 -7.95 8.32
C THR A 171 -3.01 -9.38 8.49
N ARG A 172 -2.72 -9.79 9.71
CA ARG A 172 -2.38 -11.20 10.02
C ARG A 172 -3.58 -12.14 9.92
N ALA A 173 -4.78 -11.63 10.14
CA ALA A 173 -6.01 -12.41 10.06
C ALA A 173 -6.61 -12.47 8.64
N LEU A 174 -6.00 -11.81 7.66
CA LEU A 174 -6.47 -11.84 6.27
C LEU A 174 -6.46 -13.27 5.71
N PRO A 175 -7.54 -13.72 5.07
CA PRO A 175 -7.53 -14.95 4.28
C PRO A 175 -6.53 -14.85 3.11
N ALA A 176 -5.86 -15.95 2.80
CA ALA A 176 -4.80 -15.99 1.78
C ALA A 176 -5.22 -15.48 0.38
N ARG A 177 -6.51 -15.67 0.02
CA ARG A 177 -7.08 -15.23 -1.26
C ARG A 177 -7.93 -13.97 -1.16
N ALA A 178 -7.83 -13.25 -0.04
CA ALA A 178 -8.57 -12.02 0.14
C ALA A 178 -8.19 -10.95 -0.89
N ILE A 179 -9.20 -10.23 -1.38
CA ILE A 179 -9.01 -8.98 -2.11
C ILE A 179 -9.24 -7.85 -1.13
N VAL A 180 -8.29 -6.95 -1.03
CA VAL A 180 -8.36 -5.77 -0.16
C VAL A 180 -8.48 -4.53 -1.01
N THR A 181 -9.54 -3.77 -0.79
CA THR A 181 -9.66 -2.43 -1.35
C THR A 181 -9.34 -1.40 -0.27
N THR A 182 -8.58 -0.38 -0.61
CA THR A 182 -8.17 0.62 0.37
C THR A 182 -8.52 2.02 -0.08
N ASP A 183 -8.98 2.80 0.87
CA ASP A 183 -9.11 4.23 0.70
C ASP A 183 -7.76 4.95 0.81
N ILE A 184 -7.80 6.25 0.79
CA ILE A 184 -6.65 7.13 1.03
C ILE A 184 -6.76 7.69 2.45
N GLY A 185 -5.66 8.08 3.03
CA GLY A 185 -5.60 8.70 4.36
C GLY A 185 -4.47 8.15 5.22
N ASN A 186 -4.38 8.64 6.44
CA ASN A 186 -3.30 8.32 7.36
C ASN A 186 -3.21 6.82 7.69
N ASN A 187 -4.34 6.20 8.06
CA ASN A 187 -4.39 4.78 8.37
C ASN A 187 -4.14 3.91 7.13
N ALA A 188 -4.71 4.28 5.98
CA ALA A 188 -4.48 3.58 4.72
C ALA A 188 -3.02 3.63 4.27
N SER A 189 -2.31 4.73 4.54
CA SER A 189 -0.87 4.82 4.26
C SER A 189 -0.06 3.89 5.17
N MET A 190 -0.38 3.81 6.46
CA MET A 190 0.34 2.94 7.39
C MET A 190 0.25 1.46 7.03
N ILE A 191 -0.86 0.99 6.47
CA ILE A 191 -1.01 -0.43 6.09
C ILE A 191 -0.06 -0.85 4.96
N ASN A 192 0.52 0.09 4.21
CA ASN A 192 1.51 -0.21 3.19
C ASN A 192 2.68 -1.05 3.73
N ALA A 193 3.05 -0.85 5.00
CA ALA A 193 4.08 -1.64 5.68
C ALA A 193 3.62 -3.05 6.08
N TYR A 194 2.32 -3.28 6.25
CA TYR A 194 1.78 -4.50 6.87
C TYR A 194 1.14 -5.47 5.88
N LEU A 195 0.53 -4.97 4.79
CA LEU A 195 -0.14 -5.81 3.80
C LEU A 195 0.85 -6.68 3.03
N LYS A 196 0.55 -7.97 2.99
CA LYS A 196 1.32 -8.99 2.26
C LYS A 196 0.38 -9.86 1.45
N PHE A 197 0.71 -10.08 0.20
CA PHE A 197 -0.06 -10.91 -0.72
C PHE A 197 0.85 -11.91 -1.40
N GLU A 198 0.34 -13.11 -1.62
CA GLU A 198 1.03 -14.17 -2.38
C GLU A 198 0.55 -14.24 -3.83
N GLY A 199 -0.55 -13.59 -4.15
CA GLY A 199 -1.12 -13.49 -5.49
C GLY A 199 -1.15 -12.05 -6.00
N ILE A 200 -1.47 -11.91 -7.28
CA ILE A 200 -1.71 -10.63 -7.94
C ILE A 200 -3.21 -10.28 -7.92
N ARG A 201 -3.53 -9.01 -8.18
CA ARG A 201 -4.91 -8.49 -8.20
C ARG A 201 -5.66 -8.67 -6.88
N GLN A 202 -4.91 -8.62 -5.77
CA GLN A 202 -5.43 -8.72 -4.42
C GLN A 202 -5.47 -7.38 -3.68
N HIS A 203 -4.87 -6.32 -4.24
CA HIS A 203 -4.86 -4.98 -3.64
C HIS A 203 -5.30 -3.91 -4.65
N ILE A 204 -6.36 -3.20 -4.32
CA ILE A 204 -6.93 -2.15 -5.16
C ILE A 204 -7.08 -0.87 -4.33
N SER A 205 -6.46 0.20 -4.79
CA SER A 205 -6.40 1.48 -4.08
C SER A 205 -6.66 2.66 -5.01
N ALA A 206 -7.21 3.75 -4.48
CA ALA A 206 -7.58 4.96 -5.21
C ALA A 206 -6.37 5.84 -5.58
N LEU A 207 -5.29 5.26 -6.10
CA LEU A 207 -3.99 5.95 -6.26
C LEU A 207 -3.93 7.00 -7.36
N SER A 208 -4.78 6.91 -8.38
CA SER A 208 -4.72 7.86 -9.50
C SER A 208 -5.24 9.25 -9.13
N TRP A 209 -6.26 9.30 -8.31
CA TRP A 209 -6.91 10.54 -7.86
C TRP A 209 -6.73 10.82 -6.37
N GLY A 210 -6.50 9.79 -5.56
CA GLY A 210 -6.39 9.92 -4.12
C GLY A 210 -7.69 10.35 -3.45
N ASN A 211 -8.83 9.96 -4.00
CA ASN A 211 -10.15 10.33 -3.49
C ASN A 211 -10.53 9.47 -2.28
N CYS A 212 -11.16 10.09 -1.30
CA CYS A 212 -11.82 9.40 -0.20
C CYS A 212 -13.17 8.81 -0.63
N GLY A 213 -13.61 7.73 0.04
CA GLY A 213 -14.89 7.06 -0.25
C GLY A 213 -14.85 6.06 -1.41
N PHE A 214 -13.66 5.64 -1.83
CA PHE A 214 -13.46 4.69 -2.93
C PHE A 214 -13.64 3.22 -2.51
N ALA A 215 -13.11 2.85 -1.34
CA ALA A 215 -12.82 1.45 -1.03
C ALA A 215 -14.07 0.57 -0.98
N TYR A 216 -15.17 1.02 -0.36
CA TYR A 216 -16.35 0.19 -0.22
C TYR A 216 -17.06 -0.07 -1.56
N GLY A 217 -17.25 0.97 -2.38
CA GLY A 217 -17.82 0.81 -3.73
C GLY A 217 -16.96 -0.09 -4.62
N ALA A 218 -15.62 0.08 -4.56
CA ALA A 218 -14.68 -0.80 -5.25
C ALA A 218 -14.78 -2.25 -4.76
N ALA A 219 -14.98 -2.47 -3.46
CA ALA A 219 -15.13 -3.81 -2.89
C ALA A 219 -16.41 -4.51 -3.39
N LEU A 220 -17.50 -3.79 -3.53
CA LEU A 220 -18.72 -4.34 -4.16
C LEU A 220 -18.43 -4.85 -5.58
N GLY A 221 -17.74 -4.02 -6.39
CA GLY A 221 -17.31 -4.42 -7.73
C GLY A 221 -16.36 -5.62 -7.73
N CYS A 222 -15.39 -5.66 -6.81
CA CYS A 222 -14.48 -6.81 -6.66
C CYS A 222 -15.22 -8.09 -6.30
N LYS A 223 -16.22 -8.01 -5.41
CA LYS A 223 -17.01 -9.19 -5.01
C LYS A 223 -17.85 -9.73 -6.14
N LEU A 224 -18.40 -8.84 -6.98
CA LEU A 224 -19.13 -9.25 -8.20
C LEU A 224 -18.20 -9.90 -9.24
N GLY A 225 -16.98 -9.36 -9.40
CA GLY A 225 -15.98 -9.89 -10.33
C GLY A 225 -15.26 -11.15 -9.85
N ALA A 226 -15.23 -11.40 -8.54
CA ALA A 226 -14.59 -12.53 -7.90
C ALA A 226 -15.46 -13.10 -6.75
N PRO A 227 -16.58 -13.74 -7.08
CA PRO A 227 -17.61 -14.13 -6.09
C PRO A 227 -17.11 -15.09 -5.01
N ASP A 228 -16.09 -15.89 -5.30
CA ASP A 228 -15.54 -16.86 -4.36
C ASP A 228 -14.44 -16.27 -3.44
N ALA A 229 -13.94 -15.08 -3.73
CA ALA A 229 -12.92 -14.44 -2.92
C ALA A 229 -13.54 -13.71 -1.73
N PRO A 230 -12.94 -13.78 -0.53
CA PRO A 230 -13.22 -12.82 0.52
C PRO A 230 -12.82 -11.41 0.07
N VAL A 231 -13.69 -10.43 0.26
CA VAL A 231 -13.40 -9.03 -0.11
C VAL A 231 -13.53 -8.14 1.11
N ILE A 232 -12.45 -7.40 1.38
CA ILE A 232 -12.34 -6.52 2.54
C ILE A 232 -12.10 -5.09 2.06
N ALA A 233 -12.97 -4.15 2.46
CA ALA A 233 -12.80 -2.73 2.25
C ALA A 233 -12.18 -2.10 3.50
N PHE A 234 -11.02 -1.46 3.38
CA PHE A 234 -10.39 -0.74 4.47
C PHE A 234 -10.51 0.77 4.29
N GLN A 235 -11.05 1.45 5.29
CA GLN A 235 -11.29 2.89 5.29
C GLN A 235 -11.02 3.51 6.66
N GLY A 236 -10.62 4.78 6.70
CA GLY A 236 -10.77 5.60 7.89
C GLY A 236 -12.22 6.09 8.04
N ASP A 237 -12.58 6.52 9.24
CA ASP A 237 -13.92 7.04 9.56
C ASP A 237 -14.33 8.23 8.68
N GLY A 238 -13.42 9.16 8.39
CA GLY A 238 -13.70 10.26 7.48
C GLY A 238 -14.06 9.79 6.07
N ALA A 239 -13.25 8.92 5.49
CA ALA A 239 -13.50 8.38 4.15
C ALA A 239 -14.78 7.54 4.09
N TYR A 240 -15.02 6.72 5.11
CA TYR A 240 -16.24 5.91 5.22
C TYR A 240 -17.50 6.77 5.35
N GLY A 241 -17.43 7.86 6.15
CA GLY A 241 -18.52 8.80 6.31
C GLY A 241 -18.88 9.56 5.02
N ILE A 242 -17.90 9.81 4.14
CA ILE A 242 -18.16 10.45 2.82
C ILE A 242 -18.95 9.54 1.90
N SER A 243 -18.58 8.28 1.76
CA SER A 243 -19.12 7.39 0.71
C SER A 243 -19.01 5.91 1.04
N GLY A 244 -18.94 5.44 2.20
CA GLY A 244 -18.99 4.00 2.51
C GLY A 244 -20.33 3.61 3.10
N VAL A 245 -20.85 4.45 3.97
CA VAL A 245 -22.06 4.20 4.75
C VAL A 245 -23.27 3.91 3.87
N ALA A 246 -23.54 4.75 2.89
CA ALA A 246 -24.73 4.60 2.02
C ALA A 246 -24.70 3.28 1.22
N GLU A 247 -23.51 2.84 0.81
CA GLU A 247 -23.35 1.64 -0.01
C GLU A 247 -23.56 0.34 0.78
N VAL A 248 -23.62 0.38 2.10
CA VAL A 248 -24.05 -0.76 2.92
C VAL A 248 -25.47 -1.20 2.56
N MET A 249 -26.36 -0.25 2.28
CA MET A 249 -27.73 -0.56 1.84
C MET A 249 -27.74 -1.27 0.49
N THR A 250 -26.85 -0.89 -0.42
CA THR A 250 -26.66 -1.58 -1.70
C THR A 250 -26.17 -3.01 -1.48
N ALA A 251 -25.17 -3.19 -0.63
CA ALA A 251 -24.63 -4.51 -0.30
C ALA A 251 -25.70 -5.45 0.30
N VAL A 252 -26.53 -4.93 1.21
CA VAL A 252 -27.61 -5.70 1.85
C VAL A 252 -28.69 -6.06 0.84
N ARG A 253 -29.18 -5.09 0.06
CA ARG A 253 -30.24 -5.31 -0.92
C ARG A 253 -29.85 -6.31 -2.00
N GLU A 254 -28.62 -6.23 -2.49
CA GLU A 254 -28.12 -7.09 -3.58
C GLU A 254 -27.39 -8.34 -3.06
N ASN A 255 -27.36 -8.57 -1.73
CA ASN A 255 -26.69 -9.72 -1.10
C ASN A 255 -25.21 -9.83 -1.51
N ILE A 256 -24.46 -8.72 -1.48
CA ILE A 256 -23.04 -8.69 -1.83
C ILE A 256 -22.21 -8.75 -0.54
N PRO A 257 -21.66 -9.92 -0.16
CA PRO A 257 -20.95 -10.11 1.12
C PRO A 257 -19.55 -9.50 1.08
N VAL A 258 -19.45 -8.25 1.47
CA VAL A 258 -18.20 -7.49 1.66
C VAL A 258 -18.04 -7.16 3.14
N VAL A 259 -16.81 -7.22 3.65
CA VAL A 259 -16.47 -6.79 4.99
C VAL A 259 -15.82 -5.40 4.92
N ALA A 260 -16.45 -4.38 5.51
CA ALA A 260 -15.82 -3.09 5.74
C ALA A 260 -15.06 -3.10 7.07
N ILE A 261 -13.81 -2.64 7.07
CA ILE A 261 -13.05 -2.32 8.28
C ILE A 261 -12.93 -0.80 8.33
N VAL A 262 -13.53 -0.19 9.35
CA VAL A 262 -13.50 1.26 9.56
C VAL A 262 -12.59 1.56 10.74
N ALA A 263 -11.43 2.16 10.47
CA ALA A 263 -10.52 2.65 11.52
C ALA A 263 -11.04 3.99 12.05
N CYS A 264 -11.79 3.93 13.14
CA CYS A 264 -12.46 5.09 13.73
C CYS A 264 -11.56 5.75 14.79
N ASN A 265 -10.97 6.89 14.43
CA ASN A 265 -10.16 7.72 15.34
C ASN A 265 -10.72 9.13 15.55
N ASN A 266 -11.89 9.42 15.02
CA ASN A 266 -12.57 10.72 15.05
C ASN A 266 -11.74 11.87 14.48
N GLU A 267 -10.95 11.58 13.44
CA GLU A 267 -10.07 12.57 12.81
C GLU A 267 -9.95 12.38 11.30
N TRP A 268 -9.85 13.49 10.58
CA TRP A 268 -9.25 13.52 9.26
C TRP A 268 -7.72 13.44 9.40
N GLY A 269 -7.20 12.23 9.61
CA GLY A 269 -5.82 12.04 10.02
C GLY A 269 -4.78 12.53 9.01
N ALA A 270 -5.05 12.43 7.69
CA ALA A 270 -4.15 12.93 6.65
C ALA A 270 -4.11 14.47 6.64
N GLU A 271 -5.26 15.12 6.76
CA GLU A 271 -5.36 16.59 6.82
C GLU A 271 -4.73 17.12 8.11
N LYS A 272 -4.99 16.48 9.24
CA LYS A 272 -4.35 16.82 10.52
C LYS A 272 -2.84 16.72 10.44
N LYS A 273 -2.34 15.64 9.82
CA LYS A 273 -0.92 15.46 9.56
C LYS A 273 -0.32 16.58 8.68
N ASN A 274 -1.00 16.95 7.60
CA ASN A 274 -0.58 18.07 6.77
C ASN A 274 -0.54 19.39 7.54
N GLN A 275 -1.51 19.60 8.45
CA GLN A 275 -1.56 20.79 9.29
C GLN A 275 -0.40 20.83 10.31
N ILE A 276 0.04 19.67 10.79
CA ILE A 276 1.26 19.55 11.60
C ILE A 276 2.50 19.80 10.76
N ASP A 277 2.65 19.11 9.64
CA ASP A 277 3.87 19.11 8.85
C ASP A 277 4.12 20.45 8.14
N PHE A 278 3.06 21.19 7.75
CA PHE A 278 3.17 22.36 6.87
C PHE A 278 2.57 23.65 7.41
N TYR A 279 1.73 23.60 8.45
CA TYR A 279 0.95 24.74 8.93
C TYR A 279 1.05 25.00 10.42
N ASP A 280 2.13 24.58 11.07
CA ASP A 280 2.44 24.85 12.48
C ASP A 280 1.30 24.45 13.44
N GLU A 281 0.71 23.27 13.20
CA GLU A 281 -0.39 22.70 14.01
C GLU A 281 -1.66 23.57 14.05
N ARG A 282 -1.90 24.41 13.06
CA ARG A 282 -3.15 25.16 12.94
C ARG A 282 -4.26 24.26 12.41
N TYR A 283 -4.98 23.64 13.33
CA TYR A 283 -6.03 22.67 13.01
C TYR A 283 -7.32 23.34 12.57
N VAL A 284 -7.78 23.03 11.35
CA VAL A 284 -9.06 23.48 10.79
C VAL A 284 -9.75 22.27 10.18
N GLY A 285 -10.94 21.91 10.70
CA GLY A 285 -11.76 20.83 10.16
C GLY A 285 -11.15 19.43 10.27
N ALA A 286 -10.08 19.25 11.06
CA ALA A 286 -9.40 17.96 11.17
C ALA A 286 -10.02 16.99 12.20
N HIS A 287 -10.91 17.48 13.05
CA HIS A 287 -11.62 16.69 14.05
C HIS A 287 -12.99 16.29 13.54
N LEU A 288 -13.38 15.06 13.81
CA LEU A 288 -14.70 14.47 13.55
C LEU A 288 -15.32 14.07 14.89
N PRO A 289 -15.72 15.03 15.74
CA PRO A 289 -16.38 14.69 16.98
C PRO A 289 -17.73 14.00 16.66
N ASP A 290 -18.16 13.13 17.54
CA ASP A 290 -19.50 12.53 17.47
C ASP A 290 -19.75 11.63 16.25
N ASN A 291 -18.73 10.93 15.74
CA ASN A 291 -18.96 9.86 14.78
C ASN A 291 -19.93 8.82 15.34
N PRO A 292 -20.89 8.34 14.53
CA PRO A 292 -21.77 7.27 14.97
C PRO A 292 -20.99 5.98 15.23
N ASP A 293 -21.56 5.06 16.00
CA ASP A 293 -21.10 3.69 16.00
C ASP A 293 -21.46 3.05 14.65
N TYR A 294 -20.47 2.93 13.77
CA TYR A 294 -20.68 2.40 12.42
C TYR A 294 -21.10 0.93 12.41
N ALA A 295 -20.77 0.15 13.44
CA ALA A 295 -21.24 -1.23 13.55
C ALA A 295 -22.77 -1.25 13.78
N ARG A 296 -23.24 -0.47 14.75
CA ARG A 296 -24.66 -0.35 15.03
C ARG A 296 -25.45 0.24 13.84
N LEU A 297 -24.89 1.25 13.20
CA LEU A 297 -25.49 1.84 12.01
C LEU A 297 -25.65 0.80 10.86
N ALA A 298 -24.66 -0.08 10.72
CA ALA A 298 -24.73 -1.18 9.75
C ALA A 298 -25.84 -2.20 10.11
N GLU A 299 -26.01 -2.51 11.40
CA GLU A 299 -27.11 -3.37 11.89
C GLU A 299 -28.48 -2.76 11.59
N ASP A 300 -28.66 -1.47 11.81
CA ASP A 300 -29.88 -0.74 11.47
C ASP A 300 -30.18 -0.76 9.96
N MET A 301 -29.15 -0.93 9.12
CA MET A 301 -29.27 -1.10 7.65
C MET A 301 -29.46 -2.57 7.22
N GLY A 302 -29.41 -3.54 8.15
CA GLY A 302 -29.58 -4.97 7.86
C GLY A 302 -28.29 -5.75 7.60
N ALA A 303 -27.11 -5.13 7.73
CA ALA A 303 -25.81 -5.80 7.71
C ALA A 303 -25.46 -6.41 9.07
N LEU A 304 -24.28 -7.02 9.22
CA LEU A 304 -23.70 -7.38 10.50
C LEU A 304 -22.78 -6.27 10.98
N GLY A 305 -22.83 -5.95 12.26
CA GLY A 305 -21.97 -4.96 12.91
C GLY A 305 -21.04 -5.60 13.96
N PHE A 306 -19.76 -5.21 13.94
CA PHE A 306 -18.78 -5.62 14.95
C PHE A 306 -18.10 -4.38 15.49
N ARG A 307 -18.30 -4.06 16.77
CA ARG A 307 -17.53 -3.03 17.44
C ARG A 307 -16.30 -3.66 18.08
N VAL A 308 -15.12 -3.16 17.71
CA VAL A 308 -13.84 -3.67 18.18
C VAL A 308 -13.04 -2.54 18.81
N ASP A 309 -12.73 -2.65 20.07
CA ASP A 309 -11.95 -1.65 20.85
C ASP A 309 -10.71 -2.26 21.53
N HIS A 310 -10.49 -3.55 21.37
CA HIS A 310 -9.32 -4.27 21.88
C HIS A 310 -8.59 -5.03 20.76
N PRO A 311 -7.23 -5.00 20.69
CA PRO A 311 -6.48 -5.64 19.63
C PRO A 311 -6.75 -7.14 19.47
N ASP A 312 -6.98 -7.85 20.57
CA ASP A 312 -7.20 -9.30 20.54
C ASP A 312 -8.55 -9.70 19.90
N GLN A 313 -9.50 -8.78 19.80
CA GLN A 313 -10.80 -9.00 19.15
C GLN A 313 -10.73 -8.89 17.63
N VAL A 314 -9.73 -8.17 17.10
CA VAL A 314 -9.66 -7.77 15.67
C VAL A 314 -9.65 -8.98 14.75
N GLY A 315 -8.81 -9.96 15.06
CA GLY A 315 -8.67 -11.15 14.22
C GLY A 315 -9.91 -12.03 14.23
N ASP A 316 -10.55 -12.19 15.38
CA ASP A 316 -11.78 -12.99 15.52
C ASP A 316 -12.95 -12.32 14.80
N ALA A 317 -13.14 -11.02 15.00
CA ALA A 317 -14.17 -10.24 14.31
C ALA A 317 -14.03 -10.33 12.78
N LEU A 318 -12.80 -10.25 12.26
CA LEU A 318 -12.59 -10.38 10.82
C LEU A 318 -12.90 -11.80 10.32
N ARG A 319 -12.47 -12.84 11.05
CA ARG A 319 -12.79 -14.23 10.68
C ARG A 319 -14.28 -14.51 10.70
N GLU A 320 -14.98 -14.06 11.74
CA GLU A 320 -16.43 -14.22 11.87
C GLU A 320 -17.18 -13.45 10.76
N ALA A 321 -16.80 -12.20 10.50
CA ALA A 321 -17.37 -11.39 9.43
C ALA A 321 -17.23 -12.07 8.06
N VAL A 322 -16.05 -12.59 7.74
CA VAL A 322 -15.81 -13.31 6.47
C VAL A 322 -16.62 -14.62 6.42
N ALA A 323 -16.65 -15.38 7.51
CA ALA A 323 -17.36 -16.65 7.57
C ALA A 323 -18.87 -16.51 7.50
N SER A 324 -19.42 -15.35 7.87
CA SER A 324 -20.86 -15.09 7.87
C SER A 324 -21.49 -15.13 6.46
N GLY A 325 -20.71 -14.86 5.42
CA GLY A 325 -21.22 -14.73 4.05
C GLY A 325 -22.23 -13.59 3.87
N ARG A 326 -22.24 -12.59 4.75
CA ARG A 326 -23.13 -11.43 4.74
C ARG A 326 -22.33 -10.12 4.64
N PRO A 327 -22.97 -9.02 4.20
CA PRO A 327 -22.36 -7.69 4.36
C PRO A 327 -22.10 -7.40 5.83
N CYS A 328 -20.87 -6.94 6.13
CA CYS A 328 -20.41 -6.70 7.50
C CYS A 328 -19.67 -5.38 7.63
N VAL A 329 -19.78 -4.73 8.78
CA VAL A 329 -18.98 -3.55 9.13
C VAL A 329 -18.28 -3.78 10.48
N ILE A 330 -16.97 -3.71 10.48
CA ILE A 330 -16.13 -3.75 11.68
C ILE A 330 -15.75 -2.31 12.02
N ASN A 331 -16.37 -1.74 13.05
CA ASN A 331 -16.03 -0.43 13.59
C ASN A 331 -14.90 -0.59 14.60
N ALA A 332 -13.66 -0.33 14.19
CA ALA A 332 -12.47 -0.47 15.01
C ALA A 332 -12.11 0.87 15.65
N ILE A 333 -12.14 0.92 16.99
CA ILE A 333 -11.83 2.12 17.77
C ILE A 333 -10.31 2.23 17.93
N VAL A 334 -9.71 3.12 17.17
CA VAL A 334 -8.26 3.35 17.17
C VAL A 334 -7.91 4.72 17.74
N GLN A 335 -6.73 4.84 18.29
CA GLN A 335 -6.22 6.08 18.84
C GLN A 335 -6.03 7.12 17.74
N GLY A 336 -6.52 8.32 17.97
CA GLY A 336 -6.17 9.54 17.25
C GLY A 336 -5.04 10.30 17.96
N GLY A 337 -4.62 11.42 17.38
CA GLY A 337 -3.62 12.28 17.96
C GLY A 337 -2.28 12.28 17.21
N LYS A 338 -1.50 13.31 17.47
CA LYS A 338 -0.23 13.59 16.77
C LYS A 338 0.79 12.45 16.89
N GLU A 339 0.83 11.81 18.06
CA GLU A 339 1.81 10.78 18.41
C GLU A 339 1.62 9.45 17.68
N VAL A 340 0.45 9.23 17.07
CA VAL A 340 0.11 7.97 16.38
C VAL A 340 -0.11 8.14 14.88
N LEU A 341 0.15 9.33 14.36
CA LEU A 341 0.07 9.59 12.92
C LEU A 341 1.18 8.83 12.17
N ALA A 342 0.97 8.65 10.86
CA ALA A 342 1.98 8.11 9.95
C ALA A 342 3.24 8.98 9.91
N GLU A 343 4.31 8.44 9.38
CA GLU A 343 5.60 9.13 9.27
C GLU A 343 5.46 10.52 8.61
N PRO A 344 6.18 11.54 9.07
CA PRO A 344 6.09 12.87 8.51
C PRO A 344 6.56 12.92 7.05
N PHE A 345 5.94 13.80 6.27
CA PHE A 345 6.45 14.14 4.96
C PHE A 345 7.69 15.01 5.08
N ARG A 346 8.69 14.74 4.29
CA ARG A 346 9.81 15.66 4.14
C ARG A 346 9.37 16.82 3.21
N ARG A 347 9.35 18.02 3.76
CA ARG A 347 8.96 19.26 3.01
C ARG A 347 9.79 19.45 1.75
N ASP A 348 11.09 19.20 1.82
CA ASP A 348 12.00 19.32 0.68
C ASP A 348 11.69 18.33 -0.45
N ALA A 349 11.15 17.16 -0.13
CA ALA A 349 10.77 16.17 -1.11
C ALA A 349 9.45 16.50 -1.81
N LEU A 350 8.44 16.99 -1.07
CA LEU A 350 7.14 17.35 -1.64
C LEU A 350 7.18 18.65 -2.43
N ASN A 351 8.05 19.58 -2.05
CA ASN A 351 8.26 20.86 -2.75
C ASN A 351 9.23 20.73 -3.94
N ARG A 352 9.60 19.52 -4.33
CA ARG A 352 10.35 19.27 -5.56
C ARG A 352 9.35 19.03 -6.70
N PRO A 353 8.95 20.06 -7.44
CA PRO A 353 8.15 19.87 -8.65
C PRO A 353 8.94 19.01 -9.64
N VAL A 354 8.25 18.45 -10.60
CA VAL A 354 8.85 17.69 -11.70
C VAL A 354 9.94 18.54 -12.36
N ARG A 355 11.19 18.29 -11.99
CA ARG A 355 12.34 19.21 -12.14
C ARG A 355 12.76 19.47 -13.57
N TYR A 356 12.34 18.62 -14.48
CA TYR A 356 12.71 18.70 -15.90
C TYR A 356 11.65 19.34 -16.78
N LEU A 357 10.52 19.73 -16.22
CA LEU A 357 9.60 20.57 -16.99
C LEU A 357 10.09 22.02 -16.89
N ASP A 358 10.50 22.60 -18.00
CA ASP A 358 11.06 23.96 -18.08
C ASP A 358 10.21 25.01 -17.35
N LYS A 359 8.87 24.84 -17.38
CA LYS A 359 7.94 25.72 -16.65
C LYS A 359 8.14 25.71 -15.13
N TYR A 360 8.78 24.69 -14.56
CA TYR A 360 9.06 24.57 -13.13
C TYR A 360 10.54 24.75 -12.80
N ALA A 361 11.41 25.00 -13.77
CA ALA A 361 12.85 25.19 -13.55
C ALA A 361 13.16 26.29 -12.52
N HIS A 362 12.34 27.33 -12.44
CA HIS A 362 12.46 28.42 -11.46
C HIS A 362 12.31 27.95 -10.00
N LEU A 363 11.67 26.79 -9.75
CA LEU A 363 11.47 26.22 -8.42
C LEU A 363 12.67 25.36 -7.96
N ASN A 364 13.64 25.10 -8.84
CA ASN A 364 14.85 24.37 -8.52
C ASN A 364 15.95 25.23 -7.87
N ALA A 365 15.78 26.54 -7.84
CA ALA A 365 16.73 27.52 -7.34
C ALA A 365 16.66 27.79 -5.81
N ARG A 366 16.04 26.88 -5.04
CA ARG A 366 15.92 27.00 -3.57
C ARG A 366 16.71 25.95 -2.86
#